data_b0a7f5388c8919314fd592e5b2e0608a
#
_entry.id   b0a7f5388c8919314fd592e5b2e0608a
#
_cell.length_a   1.000
_cell.length_b   1.000
_cell.length_c   1.000
_cell.angle_alpha   90.00
_cell.angle_beta   90.00
_cell.angle_gamma   90.00
#
_symmetry.space_group_name_H-M   'P 1'
#
loop_
_entity.id
_entity.type
_entity.pdbx_description
1 polymer ?
#
loop_
_entity_poly.entity_id
_entity_poly.type
_entity_poly.pdbx_seq_one_letter_code
_entity_poly.pdbx_strand_id
1 'polypeptide(L)'
;KNLTEENPVYQIDMNDRHSMRNRSLLGTTVNWSITPQLRMGGALSYDRSNRLWRNYYPKGYRTANPSLSLNDGNLTKSTTDEESINGNIGLTYATQLGDMDFISTGRYTYESYDYSYHSGNAYKLAVGDVPQLSTGSEKSVSSSNQITNADAFSIQAQVDYLDRYILDVTARQDRSSLFGPEERVNNYGRFSAAVRLSEHGFWEPLKGIFNEFKIRFSNGTSGNRPAFSQQYETWSVAGGNISKSILGNKTLKPETVTESEVGVDFSIMDRVLVELTSVQTVSEDQLLQVPLPGYAGYSAQWQNAGTLTSDAFELSVTSSIINTRELSLSAGFNYDVYDQTITDFNMPPYLTALGQDIFYMKNNTQYGSFWGTVWATSTDELPQATQQYASQFQVNDDGYLVWV
;
A
#
# COMPACT_ATOMS: atom_id res chain seq x y z
N LYS A 1 -23.05 5.66 37.55
CA LYS A 1 -21.61 5.31 37.51
C LYS A 1 -21.49 4.14 36.54
N ASN A 2 -20.89 4.37 35.36
CA ASN A 2 -20.57 3.31 34.45
C ASN A 2 -19.40 2.51 35.06
N LEU A 3 -19.68 1.33 35.58
CA LEU A 3 -18.69 0.45 36.22
C LEU A 3 -17.77 -0.25 35.19
N THR A 4 -17.94 0.04 33.91
CA THR A 4 -17.17 -0.58 32.81
C THR A 4 -15.98 0.24 32.36
N GLU A 5 -15.83 1.49 32.80
CA GLU A 5 -14.71 2.35 32.43
C GLU A 5 -13.69 2.44 33.57
N GLU A 6 -12.45 2.18 33.25
CA GLU A 6 -11.33 2.34 34.17
C GLU A 6 -10.92 3.81 34.28
N ASN A 7 -10.44 4.22 35.46
CA ASN A 7 -9.92 5.57 35.67
C ASN A 7 -8.64 5.79 34.84
N PRO A 8 -8.61 6.70 33.84
CA PRO A 8 -7.44 6.91 33.01
C PRO A 8 -6.19 7.35 33.79
N VAL A 9 -6.37 8.14 34.85
CA VAL A 9 -5.26 8.61 35.71
C VAL A 9 -4.61 7.42 36.42
N TYR A 10 -5.42 6.50 36.95
CA TYR A 10 -4.94 5.28 37.57
C TYR A 10 -4.19 4.37 36.59
N GLN A 11 -4.71 4.27 35.36
CA GLN A 11 -4.02 3.48 34.31
C GLN A 11 -2.65 4.05 33.97
N ILE A 12 -2.54 5.37 33.87
CA ILE A 12 -1.28 6.05 33.55
C ILE A 12 -0.28 5.89 34.70
N ASP A 13 -0.74 6.00 35.94
CA ASP A 13 0.11 5.93 37.13
C ASP A 13 0.62 4.50 37.40
N MET A 14 -0.25 3.49 37.20
CA MET A 14 0.04 2.12 37.59
C MET A 14 0.62 1.25 36.46
N ASN A 15 0.45 1.64 35.21
CA ASN A 15 0.94 0.89 34.05
C ASN A 15 2.28 1.45 33.59
N ASP A 16 3.38 0.77 33.91
CA ASP A 16 4.71 1.17 33.46
C ASP A 16 4.98 0.66 32.04
N ARG A 17 4.84 1.58 31.09
CA ARG A 17 5.18 1.37 29.68
C ARG A 17 6.47 2.07 29.33
N HIS A 18 7.43 1.32 28.83
CA HIS A 18 8.71 1.85 28.41
C HIS A 18 9.07 1.36 27.01
N SER A 19 9.47 2.29 26.15
CA SER A 19 9.97 1.97 24.81
C SER A 19 11.26 2.74 24.56
N MET A 20 12.31 2.02 24.24
CA MET A 20 13.61 2.59 23.85
C MET A 20 13.94 2.10 22.44
N ARG A 21 14.29 3.02 21.55
CA ARG A 21 14.73 2.72 20.18
C ARG A 21 16.11 3.31 19.94
N ASN A 22 17.03 2.47 19.53
CA ASN A 22 18.34 2.88 19.04
C ASN A 22 18.35 2.63 17.54
N ARG A 23 18.75 3.66 16.76
CA ARG A 23 18.85 3.56 15.30
C ARG A 23 20.18 4.09 14.83
N SER A 24 20.84 3.34 13.97
CA SER A 24 22.08 3.74 13.29
C SER A 24 21.81 3.75 11.79
N LEU A 25 22.00 4.90 11.17
CA LEU A 25 21.86 5.08 9.73
C LEU A 25 23.20 5.55 9.17
N LEU A 26 23.77 4.78 8.27
CA LEU A 26 25.00 5.10 7.54
C LEU A 26 24.68 5.15 6.06
N GLY A 27 25.15 6.18 5.36
CA GLY A 27 24.95 6.34 3.93
C GLY A 27 26.20 6.87 3.25
N THR A 28 26.49 6.34 2.08
CA THR A 28 27.57 6.80 1.21
C THR A 28 27.01 6.97 -0.19
N THR A 29 27.35 8.09 -0.82
CA THR A 29 27.01 8.38 -2.22
C THR A 29 28.29 8.73 -2.97
N VAL A 30 28.45 8.14 -4.14
CA VAL A 30 29.57 8.42 -5.05
C VAL A 30 29.00 8.89 -6.38
N ASN A 31 29.48 10.03 -6.86
CA ASN A 31 29.19 10.55 -8.18
C ASN A 31 30.52 10.82 -8.88
N TRP A 32 30.71 10.19 -10.02
CA TRP A 32 31.93 10.31 -10.80
C TRP A 32 31.64 10.65 -12.26
N SER A 33 32.11 11.80 -12.71
CA SER A 33 32.08 12.19 -14.13
C SER A 33 33.30 11.59 -14.82
N ILE A 34 33.09 10.43 -15.50
CA ILE A 34 34.13 9.67 -16.21
C ILE A 34 34.55 10.48 -17.45
N THR A 35 33.58 10.99 -18.19
CA THR A 35 33.72 11.94 -19.28
C THR A 35 32.65 13.02 -19.17
N PRO A 36 32.68 14.10 -19.96
CA PRO A 36 31.55 15.05 -19.99
C PRO A 36 30.21 14.41 -20.30
N GLN A 37 30.17 13.31 -21.06
CA GLN A 37 28.95 12.60 -21.46
C GLN A 37 28.62 11.43 -20.55
N LEU A 38 29.61 10.81 -19.88
CA LEU A 38 29.42 9.59 -19.12
C LEU A 38 29.63 9.83 -17.63
N ARG A 39 28.60 9.55 -16.84
CA ARG A 39 28.61 9.67 -15.38
C ARG A 39 28.27 8.35 -14.72
N MET A 40 28.98 8.03 -13.66
CA MET A 40 28.65 6.92 -12.78
C MET A 40 28.13 7.47 -11.45
N GLY A 41 26.99 6.96 -11.01
CA GLY A 41 26.43 7.24 -9.69
C GLY A 41 26.25 5.97 -8.90
N GLY A 42 26.50 6.01 -7.60
CA GLY A 42 26.25 4.91 -6.70
C GLY A 42 25.89 5.39 -5.31
N ALA A 43 25.03 4.65 -4.64
CA ALA A 43 24.69 4.88 -3.24
C ALA A 43 24.63 3.54 -2.51
N LEU A 44 25.07 3.54 -1.26
CA LEU A 44 24.92 2.43 -0.32
C LEU A 44 24.42 2.99 0.99
N SER A 45 23.36 2.40 1.54
CA SER A 45 22.86 2.74 2.86
C SER A 45 22.72 1.47 3.70
N TYR A 46 23.07 1.61 4.98
CA TYR A 46 22.88 0.63 6.04
C TYR A 46 22.06 1.28 7.13
N ASP A 47 20.94 0.68 7.47
CA ASP A 47 20.03 1.13 8.53
C ASP A 47 19.78 -0.01 9.49
N ARG A 48 20.11 0.18 10.77
CA ARG A 48 19.80 -0.77 11.83
C ARG A 48 19.05 -0.09 12.94
N SER A 49 17.94 -0.68 13.33
CA SER A 49 17.07 -0.25 14.41
C SER A 49 16.87 -1.38 15.42
N ASN A 50 17.20 -1.13 16.67
CA ASN A 50 16.88 -2.02 17.80
C ASN A 50 15.85 -1.32 18.69
N ARG A 51 14.73 -1.98 18.94
CA ARG A 51 13.66 -1.49 19.83
C ARG A 51 13.48 -2.45 20.97
N LEU A 52 13.61 -1.92 22.19
CA LEU A 52 13.24 -2.59 23.43
C LEU A 52 11.89 -2.03 23.87
N TRP A 53 10.96 -2.92 24.21
CA TRP A 53 9.65 -2.54 24.71
C TRP A 53 9.30 -3.32 25.95
N ARG A 54 8.74 -2.63 26.96
CA ARG A 54 8.25 -3.19 28.20
C ARG A 54 6.86 -2.65 28.49
N ASN A 55 5.96 -3.53 28.91
CA ASN A 55 4.66 -3.17 29.44
C ASN A 55 4.44 -3.95 30.72
N TYR A 56 4.28 -3.26 31.85
CA TYR A 56 4.20 -3.86 33.15
C TYR A 56 2.98 -3.38 33.93
N TYR A 57 2.13 -4.30 34.30
CA TYR A 57 1.05 -4.14 35.24
C TYR A 57 1.45 -4.83 36.53
N PRO A 58 1.61 -4.13 37.67
CA PRO A 58 2.03 -4.75 38.93
C PRO A 58 0.96 -5.70 39.48
N LYS A 59 1.37 -6.67 40.29
CA LYS A 59 0.42 -7.50 41.04
C LYS A 59 -0.44 -6.60 41.91
N GLY A 60 -1.77 -6.80 41.88
CA GLY A 60 -2.71 -5.97 42.60
C GLY A 60 -3.21 -4.76 41.77
N TYR A 61 -2.86 -4.68 40.48
CA TYR A 61 -3.51 -3.78 39.57
C TYR A 61 -5.03 -4.00 39.59
N ARG A 62 -5.82 -2.95 39.47
CA ARG A 62 -7.28 -3.03 39.60
C ARG A 62 -7.97 -2.61 38.30
N THR A 63 -8.63 -3.55 37.68
CA THR A 63 -9.53 -3.30 36.56
C THR A 63 -10.96 -3.17 37.05
N ALA A 64 -11.85 -2.66 36.20
CA ALA A 64 -13.28 -2.62 36.47
C ALA A 64 -13.89 -4.03 36.66
N ASN A 65 -13.29 -5.04 36.04
CA ASN A 65 -13.63 -6.45 36.23
C ASN A 65 -12.57 -7.16 37.08
N PRO A 66 -12.84 -7.49 38.37
CA PRO A 66 -11.89 -8.13 39.24
C PRO A 66 -11.38 -9.52 38.79
N SER A 67 -12.12 -10.18 37.87
CA SER A 67 -11.77 -11.50 37.36
C SER A 67 -10.75 -11.47 36.23
N LEU A 68 -10.34 -10.28 35.75
CA LEU A 68 -9.31 -10.19 34.72
C LEU A 68 -7.95 -10.59 35.27
N SER A 69 -7.28 -11.47 34.53
CA SER A 69 -5.93 -11.94 34.83
C SER A 69 -4.89 -10.82 34.96
N LEU A 70 -5.19 -9.63 34.44
CA LEU A 70 -4.36 -8.44 34.56
C LEU A 70 -4.18 -7.99 36.03
N ASN A 71 -5.20 -8.23 36.88
CA ASN A 71 -5.15 -7.92 38.34
C ASN A 71 -4.10 -8.74 39.10
N ASP A 72 -3.74 -9.91 38.56
CA ASP A 72 -2.68 -10.75 39.11
C ASP A 72 -1.26 -10.33 38.71
N GLY A 73 -1.19 -9.22 37.92
CA GLY A 73 0.04 -8.71 37.36
C GLY A 73 0.43 -9.34 36.03
N ASN A 74 0.93 -8.51 35.14
CA ASN A 74 1.34 -8.88 33.78
C ASN A 74 2.63 -8.13 33.42
N LEU A 75 3.57 -8.82 32.82
CA LEU A 75 4.79 -8.22 32.28
C LEU A 75 5.03 -8.75 30.86
N THR A 76 5.12 -7.84 29.91
CA THR A 76 5.62 -8.12 28.57
C THR A 76 6.95 -7.40 28.34
N LYS A 77 7.95 -8.14 27.87
CA LYS A 77 9.21 -7.57 27.35
C LYS A 77 9.42 -8.09 25.95
N SER A 78 9.70 -7.18 25.02
CA SER A 78 10.03 -7.56 23.65
C SER A 78 11.22 -6.78 23.09
N THR A 79 11.90 -7.43 22.17
CA THR A 79 12.99 -6.85 21.38
C THR A 79 12.65 -7.02 19.92
N THR A 80 12.77 -5.94 19.16
CA THR A 80 12.68 -5.94 17.70
C THR A 80 14.00 -5.46 17.15
N ASP A 81 14.65 -6.25 16.33
CA ASP A 81 15.81 -5.87 15.53
C ASP A 81 15.41 -5.83 14.07
N GLU A 82 15.73 -4.72 13.42
CA GLU A 82 15.51 -4.48 11.99
C GLU A 82 16.83 -4.05 11.39
N GLU A 83 17.23 -4.69 10.32
CA GLU A 83 18.42 -4.34 9.55
C GLU A 83 18.06 -4.22 8.07
N SER A 84 18.47 -3.14 7.44
CA SER A 84 18.23 -2.88 6.03
C SER A 84 19.50 -2.43 5.33
N ILE A 85 19.81 -3.09 4.22
CA ILE A 85 20.89 -2.71 3.30
C ILE A 85 20.27 -2.37 1.97
N ASN A 86 20.51 -1.14 1.50
CA ASN A 86 20.06 -0.71 0.18
C ASN A 86 21.25 -0.18 -0.61
N GLY A 87 21.44 -0.71 -1.79
CA GLY A 87 22.53 -0.30 -2.69
C GLY A 87 22.04 -0.06 -4.11
N ASN A 88 22.61 0.91 -4.78
CA ASN A 88 22.43 1.08 -6.21
C ASN A 88 23.70 1.55 -6.88
N ILE A 89 23.87 1.18 -8.15
CA ILE A 89 24.90 1.69 -9.03
C ILE A 89 24.31 1.91 -10.41
N GLY A 90 24.64 3.01 -11.06
CA GLY A 90 24.15 3.34 -12.38
C GLY A 90 25.16 4.08 -13.22
N LEU A 91 25.01 3.93 -14.53
CA LEU A 91 25.75 4.66 -15.56
C LEU A 91 24.75 5.50 -16.35
N THR A 92 25.03 6.79 -16.47
CA THR A 92 24.24 7.70 -17.29
C THR A 92 25.12 8.26 -18.40
N TYR A 93 24.64 8.05 -19.63
CA TYR A 93 25.22 8.65 -20.83
C TYR A 93 24.28 9.75 -21.33
N ALA A 94 24.82 10.96 -21.50
CA ALA A 94 24.09 12.12 -22.03
C ALA A 94 24.87 12.76 -23.15
N THR A 95 24.22 13.01 -24.27
CA THR A 95 24.82 13.64 -25.45
C THR A 95 23.82 14.45 -26.22
N GLN A 96 24.31 15.43 -26.97
CA GLN A 96 23.53 16.20 -27.92
C GLN A 96 23.98 15.85 -29.34
N LEU A 97 23.04 15.49 -30.19
CA LEU A 97 23.25 15.11 -31.60
C LEU A 97 22.44 16.07 -32.49
N GLY A 98 23.05 17.20 -32.85
CA GLY A 98 22.35 18.28 -33.55
C GLY A 98 21.25 18.86 -32.64
N ASP A 99 20.00 18.79 -33.09
CA ASP A 99 18.82 19.29 -32.36
C ASP A 99 18.19 18.22 -31.44
N MET A 100 18.88 17.12 -31.21
CA MET A 100 18.39 16.02 -30.39
C MET A 100 19.25 15.87 -29.14
N ASP A 101 18.63 15.99 -27.96
CA ASP A 101 19.20 15.63 -26.67
C ASP A 101 18.84 14.17 -26.35
N PHE A 102 19.87 13.39 -26.07
CA PHE A 102 19.73 11.97 -25.72
C PHE A 102 20.34 11.70 -24.35
N ILE A 103 19.56 11.06 -23.47
CA ILE A 103 20.00 10.61 -22.16
C ILE A 103 19.62 9.11 -22.00
N SER A 104 20.58 8.29 -21.60
CA SER A 104 20.31 6.89 -21.23
C SER A 104 20.94 6.57 -19.89
N THR A 105 20.21 5.83 -19.05
CA THR A 105 20.69 5.40 -17.74
C THR A 105 20.45 3.92 -17.55
N GLY A 106 21.52 3.15 -17.33
CA GLY A 106 21.46 1.78 -16.84
C GLY A 106 21.69 1.76 -15.32
N ARG A 107 20.87 1.04 -14.57
CA ARG A 107 20.97 0.99 -13.08
C ARG A 107 20.74 -0.41 -12.57
N TYR A 108 21.56 -0.82 -11.61
CA TYR A 108 21.35 -2.00 -10.77
C TYR A 108 21.02 -1.55 -9.36
N THR A 109 20.03 -2.18 -8.72
CA THR A 109 19.63 -1.93 -7.33
C THR A 109 19.64 -3.25 -6.55
N TYR A 110 19.99 -3.18 -5.27
CA TYR A 110 19.96 -4.30 -4.34
C TYR A 110 19.31 -3.86 -3.03
N GLU A 111 18.46 -4.70 -2.48
CA GLU A 111 17.75 -4.50 -1.22
C GLU A 111 17.86 -5.78 -0.39
N SER A 112 18.19 -5.63 0.90
CA SER A 112 18.12 -6.69 1.90
C SER A 112 17.45 -6.16 3.15
N TYR A 113 16.51 -6.91 3.69
CA TYR A 113 15.84 -6.57 4.95
C TYR A 113 15.80 -7.81 5.84
N ASP A 114 16.33 -7.67 7.05
CA ASP A 114 16.31 -8.68 8.10
C ASP A 114 15.51 -8.15 9.29
N TYR A 115 14.52 -8.90 9.69
CA TYR A 115 13.65 -8.60 10.82
C TYR A 115 13.67 -9.76 11.81
N SER A 116 13.93 -9.43 13.07
CA SER A 116 13.91 -10.37 14.18
C SER A 116 13.12 -9.80 15.35
N TYR A 117 12.16 -10.55 15.82
CA TYR A 117 11.31 -10.21 16.95
C TYR A 117 11.32 -11.32 18.00
N HIS A 118 11.51 -10.94 19.25
CA HIS A 118 11.43 -11.82 20.40
C HIS A 118 10.54 -11.18 21.46
N SER A 119 9.64 -11.95 22.06
CA SER A 119 8.79 -11.49 23.15
C SER A 119 8.68 -12.54 24.25
N GLY A 120 8.75 -12.08 25.48
CA GLY A 120 8.42 -12.86 26.66
C GLY A 120 7.26 -12.20 27.41
N ASN A 121 6.28 -13.00 27.80
CA ASN A 121 5.16 -12.59 28.63
C ASN A 121 5.16 -13.40 29.93
N ALA A 122 4.89 -12.74 31.05
CA ALA A 122 4.73 -13.34 32.35
C ALA A 122 3.41 -12.87 32.97
N TYR A 123 2.61 -13.81 33.42
CA TYR A 123 1.30 -13.58 34.04
C TYR A 123 1.30 -14.10 35.46
N LYS A 124 0.33 -13.63 36.27
CA LYS A 124 0.18 -14.05 37.69
C LYS A 124 1.48 -13.89 38.45
N LEU A 125 1.95 -12.66 38.59
CA LEU A 125 3.22 -12.33 39.21
C LEU A 125 3.22 -12.69 40.71
N ALA A 126 4.28 -13.31 41.17
CA ALA A 126 4.40 -13.68 42.57
C ALA A 126 4.50 -12.47 43.52
N VAL A 127 5.18 -11.40 43.04
CA VAL A 127 5.41 -10.16 43.81
C VAL A 127 5.03 -8.94 42.94
N GLY A 128 4.71 -7.81 43.59
CA GLY A 128 4.48 -6.51 42.94
C GLY A 128 5.77 -5.94 42.40
N ASP A 129 6.33 -4.98 42.70
CA ASP A 129 7.46 -4.11 42.35
C ASP A 129 8.72 -4.72 41.71
N VAL A 130 8.66 -5.97 41.22
CA VAL A 130 9.79 -6.67 40.58
C VAL A 130 9.43 -7.06 39.14
N PRO A 131 9.70 -6.17 38.14
CA PRO A 131 9.33 -6.39 36.71
C PRO A 131 10.30 -7.36 36.03
N GLN A 132 10.34 -8.63 36.50
CA GLN A 132 11.14 -9.73 35.95
C GLN A 132 10.22 -10.82 35.41
N LEU A 133 10.52 -11.35 34.21
CA LEU A 133 9.75 -12.44 33.62
C LEU A 133 9.75 -13.71 34.44
N SER A 134 10.79 -13.91 35.26
CA SER A 134 10.90 -15.06 36.17
C SER A 134 9.84 -15.07 37.27
N THR A 135 9.29 -13.93 37.68
CA THR A 135 8.30 -13.79 38.77
C THR A 135 6.90 -14.26 38.39
N GLY A 136 6.59 -14.44 37.08
CA GLY A 136 5.30 -14.97 36.65
C GLY A 136 5.20 -16.50 36.89
N SER A 137 4.06 -16.96 37.40
CA SER A 137 3.75 -18.39 37.46
C SER A 137 3.38 -18.97 36.10
N GLU A 138 2.82 -18.16 35.22
CA GLU A 138 2.53 -18.51 33.84
C GLU A 138 3.40 -17.65 32.90
N LYS A 139 3.97 -18.29 31.87
CA LYS A 139 4.89 -17.63 30.96
C LYS A 139 4.59 -18.08 29.53
N SER A 140 4.72 -17.14 28.58
CA SER A 140 4.75 -17.44 27.15
C SER A 140 5.90 -16.72 26.48
N VAL A 141 6.44 -17.37 25.45
CA VAL A 141 7.49 -16.78 24.61
C VAL A 141 7.06 -16.88 23.15
N SER A 142 7.43 -15.89 22.36
CA SER A 142 7.22 -15.90 20.92
C SER A 142 8.42 -15.29 20.20
N SER A 143 8.67 -15.74 19.00
CA SER A 143 9.68 -15.18 18.13
C SER A 143 9.21 -15.21 16.67
N SER A 144 9.70 -14.27 15.88
CA SER A 144 9.48 -14.23 14.44
C SER A 144 10.74 -13.72 13.78
N ASN A 145 11.16 -14.39 12.71
CA ASN A 145 12.29 -13.97 11.89
C ASN A 145 11.86 -13.92 10.43
N GLN A 146 12.34 -12.92 9.71
CA GLN A 146 12.03 -12.71 8.33
C GLN A 146 13.24 -12.12 7.61
N ILE A 147 13.67 -12.73 6.52
CA ILE A 147 14.73 -12.21 5.66
C ILE A 147 14.16 -12.04 4.27
N THR A 148 14.30 -10.85 3.73
CA THR A 148 13.84 -10.51 2.38
C THR A 148 14.99 -9.94 1.58
N ASN A 149 15.22 -10.49 0.39
CA ASN A 149 16.20 -9.99 -0.56
C ASN A 149 15.51 -9.68 -1.87
N ALA A 150 15.92 -8.58 -2.48
CA ALA A 150 15.49 -8.20 -3.82
C ALA A 150 16.61 -7.51 -4.58
N ASP A 151 16.59 -7.67 -5.88
CA ASP A 151 17.43 -6.90 -6.77
C ASP A 151 16.70 -6.58 -8.08
N ALA A 152 17.17 -5.53 -8.75
CA ALA A 152 16.59 -5.14 -10.03
C ALA A 152 17.64 -4.51 -10.93
N PHE A 153 17.44 -4.75 -12.23
CA PHE A 153 18.16 -4.06 -13.28
C PHE A 153 17.17 -3.21 -14.09
N SER A 154 17.52 -1.97 -14.39
CA SER A 154 16.72 -1.10 -15.24
C SER A 154 17.57 -0.37 -16.26
N ILE A 155 16.97 -0.13 -17.44
CA ILE A 155 17.49 0.75 -18.46
C ILE A 155 16.42 1.75 -18.83
N GLN A 156 16.79 3.02 -18.91
CA GLN A 156 15.95 4.13 -19.33
C GLN A 156 16.63 4.86 -20.48
N ALA A 157 15.87 5.29 -21.46
CA ALA A 157 16.33 6.17 -22.53
C ALA A 157 15.31 7.28 -22.74
N GLN A 158 15.81 8.51 -22.82
CA GLN A 158 15.03 9.70 -23.09
C GLN A 158 15.61 10.42 -24.31
N VAL A 159 14.73 10.88 -25.16
CA VAL A 159 15.02 11.71 -26.34
C VAL A 159 14.19 12.97 -26.26
N ASP A 160 14.82 14.12 -26.37
CA ASP A 160 14.16 15.39 -26.65
C ASP A 160 14.63 15.88 -28.03
N TYR A 161 13.69 16.10 -28.93
CA TYR A 161 13.98 16.56 -30.28
C TYR A 161 13.34 17.92 -30.52
N LEU A 162 14.17 18.92 -30.80
CA LEU A 162 13.80 20.30 -31.09
C LEU A 162 13.04 21.00 -29.93
N ASP A 163 13.19 20.55 -28.67
CA ASP A 163 12.34 20.99 -27.53
C ASP A 163 10.83 20.82 -27.77
N ARG A 164 10.44 19.98 -28.73
CA ARG A 164 9.05 19.78 -29.16
C ARG A 164 8.52 18.38 -28.93
N TYR A 165 9.37 17.39 -29.15
CA TYR A 165 9.00 15.98 -29.09
C TYR A 165 9.84 15.30 -28.04
N ILE A 166 9.20 14.87 -26.96
CA ILE A 166 9.86 14.21 -25.84
C ILE A 166 9.40 12.76 -25.81
N LEU A 167 10.33 11.83 -25.82
CA LEU A 167 10.08 10.40 -25.69
C LEU A 167 10.89 9.83 -24.54
N ASP A 168 10.29 8.99 -23.74
CA ASP A 168 10.95 8.24 -22.65
C ASP A 168 10.52 6.78 -22.67
N VAL A 169 11.49 5.89 -22.54
CA VAL A 169 11.26 4.44 -22.49
C VAL A 169 12.05 3.88 -21.31
N THR A 170 11.41 3.06 -20.51
CA THR A 170 12.05 2.34 -19.41
C THR A 170 11.74 0.85 -19.53
N ALA A 171 12.76 0.00 -19.35
CA ALA A 171 12.61 -1.43 -19.14
C ALA A 171 13.27 -1.79 -17.79
N ARG A 172 12.61 -2.64 -17.02
CA ARG A 172 13.06 -3.05 -15.69
C ARG A 172 12.78 -4.52 -15.46
N GLN A 173 13.74 -5.22 -14.88
CA GLN A 173 13.61 -6.59 -14.42
C GLN A 173 13.85 -6.64 -12.92
N ASP A 174 12.88 -7.16 -12.18
CA ASP A 174 12.92 -7.33 -10.73
C ASP A 174 13.04 -8.79 -10.36
N ARG A 175 13.83 -9.08 -9.33
CA ARG A 175 13.90 -10.36 -8.65
C ARG A 175 13.65 -10.16 -7.16
N SER A 176 12.88 -11.06 -6.53
CA SER A 176 12.62 -10.99 -5.10
C SER A 176 12.44 -12.37 -4.48
N SER A 177 12.92 -12.52 -3.24
CA SER A 177 12.65 -13.71 -2.43
C SER A 177 11.18 -13.80 -1.97
N LEU A 178 10.39 -12.73 -2.12
CA LEU A 178 8.97 -12.69 -1.78
C LEU A 178 8.08 -13.35 -2.83
N PHE A 179 8.56 -13.46 -4.07
CA PHE A 179 7.83 -14.17 -5.13
C PHE A 179 7.92 -15.67 -4.94
N GLY A 180 6.92 -16.40 -5.42
CA GLY A 180 6.94 -17.85 -5.46
C GLY A 180 8.22 -18.37 -6.16
N PRO A 181 8.74 -19.54 -5.77
CA PRO A 181 9.99 -20.06 -6.34
C PRO A 181 10.01 -20.18 -7.87
N GLU A 182 8.83 -20.33 -8.48
CA GLU A 182 8.67 -20.47 -9.94
C GLU A 182 8.48 -19.13 -10.66
N GLU A 183 8.23 -18.03 -9.90
CA GLU A 183 7.89 -16.70 -10.43
C GLU A 183 8.86 -15.60 -9.95
N ARG A 184 10.13 -15.95 -9.70
CA ARG A 184 11.09 -15.03 -9.05
C ARG A 184 11.54 -13.85 -9.88
N VAL A 185 11.30 -13.85 -11.19
CA VAL A 185 11.76 -12.81 -12.12
C VAL A 185 10.56 -12.19 -12.80
N ASN A 186 10.41 -10.87 -12.69
CA ASN A 186 9.33 -10.13 -13.30
C ASN A 186 9.85 -8.94 -14.10
N ASN A 187 9.23 -8.67 -15.24
CA ASN A 187 9.63 -7.60 -16.14
C ASN A 187 8.55 -6.52 -16.20
N TYR A 188 8.98 -5.26 -16.14
CA TYR A 188 8.13 -4.10 -16.22
C TYR A 188 8.65 -3.14 -17.27
N GLY A 189 7.76 -2.33 -17.82
CA GLY A 189 8.11 -1.36 -18.83
C GLY A 189 7.29 -0.08 -18.70
N ARG A 190 7.84 1.01 -19.21
CA ARG A 190 7.14 2.28 -19.36
C ARG A 190 7.51 2.92 -20.69
N PHE A 191 6.52 3.47 -21.36
CA PHE A 191 6.66 4.35 -22.50
C PHE A 191 5.93 5.65 -22.21
N SER A 192 6.55 6.79 -22.51
CA SER A 192 5.86 8.07 -22.47
C SER A 192 6.28 8.95 -23.64
N ALA A 193 5.34 9.75 -24.11
CA ALA A 193 5.55 10.71 -25.19
C ALA A 193 4.87 12.03 -24.85
N ALA A 194 5.52 13.13 -25.20
CA ALA A 194 4.89 14.45 -25.10
C ALA A 194 5.23 15.27 -26.35
N VAL A 195 4.27 16.12 -26.73
CA VAL A 195 4.41 17.06 -27.84
C VAL A 195 4.07 18.45 -27.35
N ARG A 196 5.01 19.38 -27.46
CA ARG A 196 4.83 20.81 -27.16
C ARG A 196 4.36 21.54 -28.41
N LEU A 197 3.04 21.69 -28.56
CA LEU A 197 2.44 22.34 -29.70
C LEU A 197 2.77 23.84 -29.76
N SER A 198 2.98 24.45 -28.59
CA SER A 198 3.40 25.85 -28.45
C SER A 198 4.74 26.18 -29.14
N GLU A 199 5.60 25.19 -29.35
CA GLU A 199 6.91 25.37 -30.01
C GLU A 199 6.85 25.23 -31.54
N HIS A 200 5.65 25.02 -32.12
CA HIS A 200 5.48 24.94 -33.56
C HIS A 200 5.09 26.28 -34.18
N GLY A 201 5.58 26.59 -35.40
CA GLY A 201 5.33 27.83 -36.07
C GLY A 201 3.85 28.18 -36.33
N PHE A 202 2.99 27.15 -36.44
CA PHE A 202 1.55 27.37 -36.57
C PHE A 202 0.87 27.90 -35.30
N TRP A 203 1.54 27.74 -34.12
CA TRP A 203 1.05 28.22 -32.84
C TRP A 203 1.32 29.70 -32.55
N GLU A 204 2.19 30.32 -33.36
CA GLU A 204 2.64 31.71 -33.15
C GLU A 204 1.49 32.73 -32.94
N PRO A 205 0.34 32.64 -33.66
CA PRO A 205 -0.77 33.54 -33.40
C PRO A 205 -1.43 33.38 -32.03
N LEU A 206 -1.26 32.22 -31.39
CA LEU A 206 -1.87 31.88 -30.11
C LEU A 206 -0.91 32.14 -28.93
N LYS A 207 0.40 32.29 -29.14
CA LYS A 207 1.41 32.49 -28.09
C LYS A 207 1.12 33.66 -27.16
N GLY A 208 0.44 34.71 -27.64
CA GLY A 208 0.07 35.85 -26.80
C GLY A 208 -0.94 35.49 -25.68
N ILE A 209 -1.66 34.40 -25.85
CA ILE A 209 -2.65 33.92 -24.88
C ILE A 209 -2.21 32.62 -24.27
N PHE A 210 -1.87 31.62 -25.07
CA PHE A 210 -1.40 30.30 -24.68
C PHE A 210 0.12 30.19 -24.89
N ASN A 211 0.88 30.53 -23.86
CA ASN A 211 2.34 30.56 -23.94
C ASN A 211 2.96 29.15 -23.99
N GLU A 212 2.35 28.21 -23.31
CA GLU A 212 2.67 26.78 -23.35
C GLU A 212 1.42 25.98 -23.67
N PHE A 213 1.55 24.98 -24.54
CA PHE A 213 0.53 23.97 -24.77
C PHE A 213 1.20 22.64 -25.10
N LYS A 214 1.02 21.67 -24.19
CA LYS A 214 1.65 20.36 -24.26
C LYS A 214 0.61 19.27 -24.11
N ILE A 215 0.67 18.27 -24.99
CA ILE A 215 -0.09 17.02 -24.88
C ILE A 215 0.89 15.93 -24.46
N ARG A 216 0.51 15.11 -23.48
CA ARG A 216 1.31 14.00 -22.99
C ARG A 216 0.51 12.70 -22.95
N PHE A 217 1.21 11.61 -23.14
CA PHE A 217 0.72 10.26 -23.01
C PHE A 217 1.76 9.43 -22.27
N SER A 218 1.33 8.59 -21.33
CA SER A 218 2.17 7.57 -20.75
C SER A 218 1.42 6.25 -20.60
N ASN A 219 2.15 5.15 -20.73
CA ASN A 219 1.68 3.82 -20.37
C ASN A 219 2.83 3.07 -19.72
N GLY A 220 2.55 2.44 -18.58
CA GLY A 220 3.57 1.73 -17.84
C GLY A 220 3.01 0.62 -16.98
N THR A 221 3.89 -0.34 -16.67
CA THR A 221 3.59 -1.46 -15.79
C THR A 221 4.45 -1.40 -14.54
N SER A 222 3.88 -1.77 -13.40
CA SER A 222 4.56 -1.96 -12.12
C SER A 222 4.00 -3.21 -11.41
N GLY A 223 4.64 -3.65 -10.33
CA GLY A 223 4.17 -4.80 -9.58
C GLY A 223 4.27 -4.60 -8.07
N ASN A 224 3.26 -5.08 -7.33
CA ASN A 224 3.28 -5.16 -5.89
C ASN A 224 3.77 -6.53 -5.43
N ARG A 225 4.75 -6.54 -4.54
CA ARG A 225 5.33 -7.77 -4.00
C ARG A 225 4.39 -8.41 -2.98
N PRO A 226 4.25 -9.76 -2.97
CA PRO A 226 3.58 -10.46 -1.89
C PRO A 226 4.21 -10.17 -0.52
N ALA A 227 3.46 -10.31 0.54
CA ALA A 227 4.02 -10.31 1.89
C ALA A 227 4.81 -11.61 2.15
N PHE A 228 5.75 -11.57 3.10
CA PHE A 228 6.73 -12.63 3.35
C PHE A 228 6.11 -14.04 3.49
N SER A 229 4.99 -14.16 4.22
CA SER A 229 4.39 -15.47 4.50
C SER A 229 3.43 -15.97 3.43
N GLN A 230 3.05 -15.17 2.43
CA GLN A 230 1.96 -15.50 1.50
C GLN A 230 2.28 -16.68 0.57
N GLN A 231 3.56 -16.88 0.23
CA GLN A 231 3.99 -18.01 -0.59
C GLN A 231 4.13 -19.33 0.19
N TYR A 232 4.24 -19.26 1.53
CA TYR A 232 4.57 -20.41 2.37
C TYR A 232 3.33 -21.09 2.93
N GLU A 233 3.43 -22.43 3.11
CA GLU A 233 2.51 -23.16 3.97
C GLU A 233 2.72 -22.73 5.42
N THR A 234 1.65 -22.38 6.12
CA THR A 234 1.71 -21.95 7.50
C THR A 234 0.93 -22.89 8.42
N TRP A 235 1.41 -22.99 9.64
CA TRP A 235 0.86 -23.82 10.68
C TRP A 235 0.58 -22.99 11.92
N SER A 236 -0.53 -23.27 12.59
CA SER A 236 -0.85 -22.68 13.88
C SER A 236 -0.43 -23.63 15.00
N VAL A 237 0.19 -23.08 16.02
CA VAL A 237 0.59 -23.83 17.22
C VAL A 237 -0.14 -23.23 18.42
N ALA A 238 -1.03 -23.99 19.03
CA ALA A 238 -1.80 -23.58 20.20
C ALA A 238 -1.88 -24.70 21.23
N GLY A 239 -1.47 -24.44 22.47
CA GLY A 239 -1.52 -25.43 23.57
C GLY A 239 -0.73 -26.71 23.29
N GLY A 240 0.36 -26.62 22.52
CA GLY A 240 1.16 -27.79 22.10
C GLY A 240 0.60 -28.56 20.89
N ASN A 241 -0.57 -28.20 20.40
CA ASN A 241 -1.16 -28.79 19.19
C ASN A 241 -0.75 -28.01 17.95
N ILE A 242 -0.44 -28.74 16.89
CA ILE A 242 -0.08 -28.17 15.58
C ILE A 242 -1.25 -28.41 14.62
N SER A 243 -1.75 -27.36 14.00
CA SER A 243 -2.81 -27.42 12.99
C SER A 243 -2.41 -26.68 11.73
N LYS A 244 -2.86 -27.18 10.58
CA LYS A 244 -2.67 -26.49 9.29
C LYS A 244 -3.47 -25.19 9.29
N SER A 245 -2.89 -24.12 8.73
CA SER A 245 -3.54 -22.80 8.66
C SER A 245 -3.73 -22.38 7.21
N ILE A 246 -2.71 -21.92 6.53
CA ILE A 246 -2.77 -21.43 5.15
C ILE A 246 -1.97 -22.40 4.26
N LEU A 247 -2.56 -22.78 3.13
CA LEU A 247 -1.87 -23.59 2.13
C LEU A 247 -0.87 -22.72 1.35
N GLY A 248 0.36 -23.22 1.20
CA GLY A 248 1.40 -22.52 0.43
C GLY A 248 1.06 -22.43 -1.08
N ASN A 249 1.57 -21.40 -1.73
CA ASN A 249 1.44 -21.22 -3.18
C ASN A 249 2.81 -20.89 -3.80
N LYS A 250 3.38 -21.89 -4.50
CA LYS A 250 4.71 -21.77 -5.13
C LYS A 250 4.71 -20.95 -6.42
N THR A 251 3.55 -20.80 -7.04
CA THR A 251 3.32 -20.04 -8.29
C THR A 251 2.85 -18.62 -8.03
N LEU A 252 2.93 -18.16 -6.78
CA LEU A 252 2.50 -16.81 -6.39
C LEU A 252 3.41 -15.77 -7.04
N LYS A 253 2.84 -14.95 -7.91
CA LYS A 253 3.51 -13.87 -8.62
C LYS A 253 3.11 -12.49 -8.05
N PRO A 254 3.80 -11.40 -8.38
CA PRO A 254 3.36 -10.06 -8.01
C PRO A 254 2.01 -9.72 -8.66
N GLU A 255 1.26 -8.84 -8.03
CA GLU A 255 0.19 -8.12 -8.72
C GLU A 255 0.80 -7.26 -9.82
N THR A 256 0.16 -7.19 -10.97
CA THR A 256 0.59 -6.36 -12.08
C THR A 256 -0.35 -5.16 -12.20
N VAL A 257 0.20 -3.97 -12.12
CA VAL A 257 -0.53 -2.72 -12.29
C VAL A 257 -0.10 -2.09 -13.61
N THR A 258 -1.04 -1.93 -14.52
CA THR A 258 -0.87 -1.21 -15.79
C THR A 258 -1.61 0.11 -15.70
N GLU A 259 -0.89 1.20 -15.94
CA GLU A 259 -1.45 2.54 -15.93
C GLU A 259 -1.29 3.18 -17.30
N SER A 260 -2.38 3.77 -17.79
CA SER A 260 -2.43 4.56 -19.03
C SER A 260 -2.90 5.96 -18.70
N GLU A 261 -2.16 6.95 -19.13
CA GLU A 261 -2.39 8.36 -18.81
C GLU A 261 -2.38 9.20 -20.08
N VAL A 262 -3.36 10.09 -20.21
CA VAL A 262 -3.39 11.15 -21.22
C VAL A 262 -3.54 12.48 -20.50
N GLY A 263 -2.68 13.44 -20.83
CA GLY A 263 -2.71 14.75 -20.21
C GLY A 263 -2.58 15.89 -21.19
N VAL A 264 -3.11 17.03 -20.80
CA VAL A 264 -2.96 18.32 -21.51
C VAL A 264 -2.55 19.36 -20.48
N ASP A 265 -1.39 19.97 -20.71
CA ASP A 265 -0.86 21.03 -19.86
C ASP A 265 -0.77 22.32 -20.69
N PHE A 266 -1.31 23.42 -20.18
CA PHE A 266 -1.23 24.71 -20.87
C PHE A 266 -1.13 25.88 -19.90
N SER A 267 -0.47 26.94 -20.33
CA SER A 267 -0.40 28.19 -19.60
C SER A 267 -1.08 29.33 -20.35
N ILE A 268 -1.79 30.18 -19.60
CA ILE A 268 -2.49 31.34 -20.12
C ILE A 268 -1.77 32.59 -19.61
N MET A 269 -1.27 33.40 -20.55
CA MET A 269 -0.60 34.70 -20.28
C MET A 269 0.50 34.61 -19.25
N ASP A 270 1.22 33.47 -19.14
CA ASP A 270 2.24 33.16 -18.12
C ASP A 270 1.76 33.33 -16.66
N ARG A 271 0.45 33.31 -16.44
CA ARG A 271 -0.14 33.54 -15.11
C ARG A 271 -0.98 32.37 -14.60
N VAL A 272 -1.65 31.68 -15.47
CA VAL A 272 -2.52 30.56 -15.12
C VAL A 272 -1.96 29.31 -15.76
N LEU A 273 -1.52 28.38 -14.96
CA LEU A 273 -1.14 27.02 -15.38
C LEU A 273 -2.33 26.10 -15.16
N VAL A 274 -2.71 25.33 -16.18
CA VAL A 274 -3.77 24.33 -16.12
C VAL A 274 -3.19 22.98 -16.54
N GLU A 275 -3.42 21.98 -15.73
CA GLU A 275 -3.06 20.59 -15.98
C GLU A 275 -4.31 19.72 -15.87
N LEU A 276 -4.61 19.01 -16.96
CA LEU A 276 -5.73 18.08 -17.08
C LEU A 276 -5.15 16.68 -17.31
N THR A 277 -5.59 15.71 -16.53
CA THR A 277 -5.14 14.33 -16.69
C THR A 277 -6.32 13.37 -16.60
N SER A 278 -6.37 12.41 -17.53
CA SER A 278 -7.22 11.23 -17.45
C SER A 278 -6.33 10.01 -17.27
N VAL A 279 -6.61 9.21 -16.26
CA VAL A 279 -5.83 8.03 -15.88
C VAL A 279 -6.74 6.82 -15.86
N GLN A 280 -6.29 5.73 -16.48
CA GLN A 280 -6.88 4.40 -16.31
C GLN A 280 -5.83 3.47 -15.72
N THR A 281 -6.16 2.84 -14.61
CA THR A 281 -5.31 1.87 -13.93
C THR A 281 -6.00 0.52 -13.92
N VAL A 282 -5.31 -0.51 -14.38
CA VAL A 282 -5.76 -1.90 -14.35
C VAL A 282 -4.81 -2.70 -13.46
N SER A 283 -5.30 -3.19 -12.33
CA SER A 283 -4.56 -4.05 -11.39
C SER A 283 -5.00 -5.49 -11.57
N GLU A 284 -4.17 -6.29 -12.21
CA GLU A 284 -4.38 -7.71 -12.47
C GLU A 284 -3.68 -8.58 -11.44
N ASP A 285 -4.09 -9.83 -11.34
CA ASP A 285 -3.46 -10.82 -10.46
C ASP A 285 -3.44 -10.40 -8.98
N GLN A 286 -4.52 -9.77 -8.52
CA GLN A 286 -4.67 -9.32 -7.13
C GLN A 286 -4.36 -10.44 -6.14
N LEU A 287 -3.55 -10.14 -5.12
CA LEU A 287 -3.17 -11.11 -4.08
C LEU A 287 -4.31 -11.25 -3.05
N LEU A 288 -5.14 -12.25 -3.23
CA LEU A 288 -6.30 -12.50 -2.39
C LEU A 288 -6.15 -13.80 -1.60
N GLN A 289 -6.63 -13.76 -0.34
CA GLN A 289 -6.72 -14.94 0.51
C GLN A 289 -8.04 -15.68 0.23
N VAL A 290 -7.94 -16.72 -0.57
CA VAL A 290 -9.10 -17.52 -1.02
C VAL A 290 -9.46 -18.58 0.02
N PRO A 291 -10.68 -18.57 0.59
CA PRO A 291 -11.15 -19.63 1.47
C PRO A 291 -11.13 -20.99 0.76
N LEU A 292 -10.68 -22.02 1.46
CA LEU A 292 -10.67 -23.39 0.94
C LEU A 292 -11.80 -24.24 1.56
N PRO A 293 -12.33 -25.22 0.82
CA PRO A 293 -13.28 -26.17 1.38
C PRO A 293 -12.67 -26.96 2.54
N GLY A 294 -13.46 -27.30 3.56
CA GLY A 294 -13.00 -27.94 4.79
C GLY A 294 -12.23 -29.27 4.57
N TYR A 295 -12.51 -29.99 3.48
CA TYR A 295 -11.78 -31.22 3.14
C TYR A 295 -10.33 -30.99 2.71
N ALA A 296 -9.94 -29.76 2.36
CA ALA A 296 -8.58 -29.43 2.01
C ALA A 296 -7.63 -29.43 3.23
N GLY A 297 -8.20 -29.36 4.43
CA GLY A 297 -7.44 -29.33 5.69
C GLY A 297 -6.72 -28.03 5.98
N TYR A 298 -6.90 -27.00 5.16
CA TYR A 298 -6.41 -25.63 5.33
C TYR A 298 -7.61 -24.68 5.28
N SER A 299 -7.49 -23.53 5.95
CA SER A 299 -8.56 -22.53 5.97
C SER A 299 -8.61 -21.73 4.66
N ALA A 300 -7.46 -21.43 4.08
CA ALA A 300 -7.35 -20.61 2.87
C ALA A 300 -6.01 -20.82 2.15
N GLN A 301 -5.90 -20.22 0.95
CA GLN A 301 -4.67 -20.10 0.17
C GLN A 301 -4.56 -18.70 -0.42
N TRP A 302 -3.35 -18.13 -0.43
CA TRP A 302 -3.08 -16.92 -1.20
C TRP A 302 -2.99 -17.26 -2.69
N GLN A 303 -3.75 -16.55 -3.50
CA GLN A 303 -3.82 -16.76 -4.94
C GLN A 303 -3.80 -15.41 -5.67
N ASN A 304 -3.26 -15.41 -6.87
CA ASN A 304 -3.42 -14.30 -7.79
C ASN A 304 -4.82 -14.44 -8.43
N ALA A 305 -5.75 -13.58 -8.04
CA ALA A 305 -7.15 -13.68 -8.45
C ALA A 305 -7.80 -12.31 -8.48
N GLY A 306 -8.52 -12.05 -9.55
CA GLY A 306 -9.26 -10.82 -9.72
C GLY A 306 -8.48 -9.68 -10.39
N THR A 307 -9.25 -8.82 -11.02
CA THR A 307 -8.79 -7.60 -11.68
C THR A 307 -9.60 -6.42 -11.15
N LEU A 308 -8.90 -5.35 -10.80
CA LEU A 308 -9.49 -4.09 -10.38
C LEU A 308 -9.17 -3.04 -11.45
N THR A 309 -10.19 -2.37 -11.98
CA THR A 309 -10.03 -1.26 -12.90
C THR A 309 -10.42 0.03 -12.19
N SER A 310 -9.58 1.05 -12.33
CA SER A 310 -9.82 2.39 -11.79
C SER A 310 -9.70 3.41 -12.90
N ASP A 311 -10.68 4.29 -13.03
CA ASP A 311 -10.67 5.44 -13.92
C ASP A 311 -10.64 6.71 -13.07
N ALA A 312 -9.69 7.61 -13.36
CA ALA A 312 -9.54 8.86 -12.64
C ALA A 312 -9.47 10.05 -13.60
N PHE A 313 -9.96 11.19 -13.13
CA PHE A 313 -9.81 12.48 -13.80
C PHE A 313 -9.28 13.49 -12.79
N GLU A 314 -8.24 14.22 -13.20
CA GLU A 314 -7.55 15.19 -12.38
C GLU A 314 -7.48 16.54 -13.08
N LEU A 315 -7.74 17.60 -12.34
CA LEU A 315 -7.60 18.99 -12.77
C LEU A 315 -6.78 19.76 -11.72
N SER A 316 -5.69 20.37 -12.17
CA SER A 316 -4.91 21.31 -11.36
C SER A 316 -4.89 22.67 -12.07
N VAL A 317 -5.23 23.71 -11.33
CA VAL A 317 -5.17 25.10 -11.79
C VAL A 317 -4.36 25.91 -10.80
N THR A 318 -3.25 26.47 -11.24
CA THR A 318 -2.41 27.36 -10.44
C THR A 318 -2.34 28.73 -11.09
N SER A 319 -2.61 29.78 -10.33
CA SER A 319 -2.59 31.15 -10.85
C SER A 319 -1.68 32.05 -10.02
N SER A 320 -0.82 32.81 -10.69
CA SER A 320 -0.10 33.95 -10.14
C SER A 320 -0.94 35.22 -10.36
N ILE A 321 -1.76 35.60 -9.36
CA ILE A 321 -2.69 36.72 -9.45
C ILE A 321 -1.96 38.03 -9.40
N ILE A 322 -1.06 38.18 -8.44
CA ILE A 322 -0.20 39.36 -8.26
C ILE A 322 1.22 38.89 -8.05
N ASN A 323 2.15 39.44 -8.80
CA ASN A 323 3.56 39.19 -8.63
C ASN A 323 4.34 40.49 -8.80
N THR A 324 4.43 41.27 -7.74
CA THR A 324 5.22 42.49 -7.68
C THR A 324 6.36 42.34 -6.69
N ARG A 325 7.27 43.31 -6.63
CA ARG A 325 8.37 43.31 -5.66
C ARG A 325 7.89 43.33 -4.20
N GLU A 326 6.73 43.91 -3.95
CA GLU A 326 6.19 44.14 -2.59
C GLU A 326 5.11 43.14 -2.23
N LEU A 327 4.41 42.56 -3.19
CA LEU A 327 3.30 41.65 -2.97
C LEU A 327 3.31 40.51 -3.99
N SER A 328 3.29 39.28 -3.50
CA SER A 328 3.05 38.08 -4.30
C SER A 328 1.79 37.39 -3.80
N LEU A 329 0.82 37.20 -4.70
CA LEU A 329 -0.41 36.47 -4.42
C LEU A 329 -0.61 35.38 -5.46
N SER A 330 -0.70 34.15 -5.04
CA SER A 330 -1.04 32.98 -5.88
C SER A 330 -2.26 32.27 -5.34
N ALA A 331 -3.01 31.63 -6.21
CA ALA A 331 -4.12 30.75 -5.86
C ALA A 331 -3.98 29.43 -6.61
N GLY A 332 -4.36 28.34 -5.95
CA GLY A 332 -4.40 26.99 -6.54
C GLY A 332 -5.77 26.34 -6.31
N PHE A 333 -6.20 25.57 -7.30
CA PHE A 333 -7.41 24.75 -7.24
C PHE A 333 -7.08 23.38 -7.80
N ASN A 334 -7.38 22.32 -7.02
CA ASN A 334 -7.25 20.94 -7.45
C ASN A 334 -8.61 20.27 -7.34
N TYR A 335 -8.95 19.47 -8.34
CA TYR A 335 -10.12 18.63 -8.36
C TYR A 335 -9.73 17.26 -8.90
N ASP A 336 -10.09 16.23 -8.17
CA ASP A 336 -9.91 14.84 -8.56
C ASP A 336 -11.18 14.04 -8.31
N VAL A 337 -11.44 13.10 -9.18
CA VAL A 337 -12.50 12.10 -9.04
C VAL A 337 -11.99 10.78 -9.57
N TYR A 338 -12.30 9.71 -8.87
CA TYR A 338 -11.97 8.35 -9.30
C TYR A 338 -13.12 7.39 -9.01
N ASP A 339 -13.20 6.35 -9.83
CA ASP A 339 -14.08 5.20 -9.65
C ASP A 339 -13.27 3.92 -9.75
N GLN A 340 -13.62 2.92 -8.94
CA GLN A 340 -12.94 1.62 -8.93
C GLN A 340 -13.94 0.48 -9.00
N THR A 341 -13.74 -0.41 -9.96
CA THR A 341 -14.62 -1.55 -10.22
C THR A 341 -13.84 -2.85 -10.27
N ILE A 342 -14.36 -3.89 -9.63
CA ILE A 342 -13.89 -5.27 -9.77
C ILE A 342 -14.39 -5.76 -11.13
N THR A 343 -13.50 -5.82 -12.14
CA THR A 343 -13.88 -6.12 -13.53
C THR A 343 -13.74 -7.59 -13.89
N ASP A 344 -12.85 -8.31 -13.23
CA ASP A 344 -12.73 -9.77 -13.36
C ASP A 344 -12.49 -10.38 -11.98
N PHE A 345 -13.34 -11.33 -11.60
CA PHE A 345 -13.26 -12.02 -10.32
C PHE A 345 -13.51 -13.50 -10.51
N ASN A 346 -12.42 -14.25 -10.70
CA ASN A 346 -12.44 -15.66 -11.09
C ASN A 346 -12.79 -16.63 -9.94
N MET A 347 -13.50 -16.14 -8.90
CA MET A 347 -13.86 -16.90 -7.72
C MET A 347 -15.34 -16.73 -7.39
N PRO A 348 -15.92 -17.66 -6.60
CA PRO A 348 -17.24 -17.44 -6.04
C PRO A 348 -17.30 -16.14 -5.23
N PRO A 349 -18.34 -15.33 -5.37
CA PRO A 349 -18.49 -14.12 -4.56
C PRO A 349 -18.43 -14.43 -3.07
N TYR A 350 -17.75 -13.58 -2.31
CA TYR A 350 -17.65 -13.72 -0.86
C TYR A 350 -17.71 -12.38 -0.14
N LEU A 351 -18.02 -12.44 1.15
CA LEU A 351 -18.00 -11.29 2.05
C LEU A 351 -16.66 -11.26 2.78
N THR A 352 -16.04 -10.08 2.81
CA THR A 352 -14.87 -9.82 3.63
C THR A 352 -15.22 -8.82 4.72
N ALA A 353 -14.75 -9.06 5.94
CA ALA A 353 -14.98 -8.19 7.08
C ALA A 353 -13.65 -7.52 7.49
N LEU A 354 -13.66 -6.19 7.58
CA LEU A 354 -12.61 -5.40 8.19
C LEU A 354 -13.20 -4.74 9.45
N GLY A 355 -13.02 -5.40 10.60
CA GLY A 355 -13.66 -4.95 11.83
C GLY A 355 -15.16 -5.21 11.84
N GLN A 356 -15.98 -4.16 11.81
CA GLN A 356 -17.45 -4.24 11.73
C GLN A 356 -17.98 -4.06 10.30
N ASP A 357 -17.12 -3.68 9.35
CA ASP A 357 -17.51 -3.42 7.98
C ASP A 357 -17.49 -4.73 7.17
N ILE A 358 -18.53 -4.94 6.38
CA ILE A 358 -18.68 -6.11 5.52
C ILE A 358 -18.65 -5.62 4.08
N PHE A 359 -17.61 -6.01 3.33
CA PHE A 359 -17.49 -5.69 1.91
C PHE A 359 -17.86 -6.91 1.06
N TYR A 360 -18.50 -6.63 -0.05
CA TYR A 360 -18.92 -7.67 -1.01
C TYR A 360 -17.98 -7.71 -2.21
N MET A 361 -17.28 -8.82 -2.34
CA MET A 361 -16.35 -9.09 -3.43
C MET A 361 -17.04 -9.89 -4.50
N LYS A 362 -17.38 -9.25 -5.61
CA LYS A 362 -18.08 -9.85 -6.74
C LYS A 362 -17.67 -9.13 -8.03
N ASN A 363 -17.74 -9.87 -9.14
CA ASN A 363 -17.53 -9.31 -10.47
C ASN A 363 -18.53 -8.19 -10.80
N ASN A 364 -18.07 -7.15 -11.47
CA ASN A 364 -18.84 -5.96 -11.88
C ASN A 364 -19.48 -5.22 -10.68
N THR A 365 -18.78 -5.14 -9.56
CA THR A 365 -19.18 -4.33 -8.41
C THR A 365 -18.12 -3.27 -8.12
N GLN A 366 -18.57 -2.12 -7.64
CA GLN A 366 -17.67 -1.07 -7.17
C GLN A 366 -16.85 -1.60 -5.98
N TYR A 367 -15.55 -1.36 -6.00
CA TYR A 367 -14.67 -1.76 -4.89
C TYR A 367 -15.04 -0.98 -3.62
N GLY A 368 -15.15 -1.72 -2.51
CA GLY A 368 -15.61 -1.14 -1.25
C GLY A 368 -17.13 -1.07 -1.08
N SER A 369 -17.90 -1.74 -1.96
CA SER A 369 -19.35 -1.86 -1.79
C SER A 369 -19.70 -2.59 -0.49
N PHE A 370 -20.53 -1.96 0.34
CA PHE A 370 -21.00 -2.56 1.57
C PHE A 370 -22.07 -3.63 1.28
N TRP A 371 -22.06 -4.67 2.09
CA TRP A 371 -23.11 -5.67 2.12
C TRP A 371 -23.78 -5.67 3.49
N GLY A 372 -25.09 -5.53 3.50
CA GLY A 372 -25.84 -5.47 4.73
C GLY A 372 -27.33 -5.75 4.53
N THR A 373 -28.05 -5.81 5.64
CA THR A 373 -29.50 -5.90 5.64
C THR A 373 -30.09 -4.51 5.42
N VAL A 374 -30.95 -4.38 4.43
CA VAL A 374 -31.76 -3.19 4.19
C VAL A 374 -33.23 -3.50 4.45
N TRP A 375 -33.99 -2.47 4.83
CA TRP A 375 -35.43 -2.61 4.93
C TRP A 375 -36.03 -2.70 3.54
N ALA A 376 -36.86 -3.73 3.30
CA ALA A 376 -37.62 -3.84 2.06
C ALA A 376 -38.66 -2.72 1.97
N THR A 377 -38.84 -2.16 0.77
CA THR A 377 -39.79 -1.09 0.47
C THR A 377 -41.01 -1.63 -0.35
N SER A 378 -40.85 -2.82 -0.92
CA SER A 378 -41.90 -3.51 -1.68
C SER A 378 -41.89 -5.02 -1.43
N THR A 379 -43.00 -5.68 -1.69
CA THR A 379 -43.13 -7.16 -1.59
C THR A 379 -42.21 -7.88 -2.59
N ASP A 380 -41.82 -7.26 -3.68
CA ASP A 380 -40.96 -7.85 -4.70
C ASP A 380 -39.51 -8.01 -4.22
N GLU A 381 -39.13 -7.25 -3.20
CA GLU A 381 -37.80 -7.30 -2.56
C GLU A 381 -37.69 -8.41 -1.51
N LEU A 382 -38.79 -9.09 -1.18
CA LEU A 382 -38.77 -10.17 -0.20
C LEU A 382 -37.97 -11.37 -0.73
N PRO A 383 -37.14 -12.01 0.13
CA PRO A 383 -36.43 -13.23 -0.21
C PRO A 383 -37.45 -14.32 -0.71
N GLN A 384 -37.04 -15.15 -1.66
CA GLN A 384 -37.88 -16.15 -2.29
C GLN A 384 -38.61 -17.05 -1.26
N ALA A 385 -37.95 -17.38 -0.16
CA ALA A 385 -38.54 -18.15 0.93
C ALA A 385 -39.70 -17.43 1.65
N THR A 386 -39.74 -16.10 1.59
CA THR A 386 -40.73 -15.25 2.27
C THR A 386 -41.80 -14.75 1.31
N GLN A 387 -41.60 -14.85 0.00
CA GLN A 387 -42.56 -14.44 -1.03
C GLN A 387 -43.97 -15.07 -0.86
N GLN A 388 -44.05 -16.30 -0.38
CA GLN A 388 -45.32 -16.97 -0.10
C GLN A 388 -46.18 -16.25 0.96
N TYR A 389 -45.59 -15.39 1.75
CA TYR A 389 -46.23 -14.57 2.78
C TYR A 389 -46.42 -13.12 2.37
N ALA A 390 -46.18 -12.75 1.10
CA ALA A 390 -46.23 -11.38 0.62
C ALA A 390 -47.53 -10.64 0.99
N SER A 391 -48.68 -11.34 1.02
CA SER A 391 -49.98 -10.79 1.42
C SER A 391 -50.07 -10.37 2.90
N GLN A 392 -49.11 -10.77 3.73
CA GLN A 392 -49.05 -10.44 5.16
C GLN A 392 -48.14 -9.26 5.43
N PHE A 393 -47.62 -8.60 4.38
CA PHE A 393 -46.81 -7.43 4.51
C PHE A 393 -47.52 -6.21 3.93
N GLN A 394 -47.33 -5.08 4.57
CA GLN A 394 -47.80 -3.75 4.11
C GLN A 394 -46.69 -2.73 4.22
N VAL A 395 -46.71 -1.72 3.34
CA VAL A 395 -45.82 -0.60 3.42
C VAL A 395 -46.37 0.36 4.47
N ASN A 396 -45.56 0.69 5.49
CA ASN A 396 -45.93 1.63 6.53
C ASN A 396 -45.78 3.10 6.05
N ASP A 397 -46.16 4.05 6.91
CA ASP A 397 -46.08 5.51 6.60
C ASP A 397 -44.66 6.00 6.34
N ASP A 398 -43.63 5.31 6.82
CA ASP A 398 -42.22 5.61 6.58
C ASP A 398 -41.69 4.99 5.27
N GLY A 399 -42.51 4.29 4.52
CA GLY A 399 -42.16 3.68 3.24
C GLY A 399 -41.48 2.31 3.36
N TYR A 400 -41.50 1.69 4.52
CA TYR A 400 -40.89 0.37 4.74
C TYR A 400 -41.94 -0.75 4.82
N LEU A 401 -41.57 -1.93 4.30
CA LEU A 401 -42.41 -3.11 4.33
C LEU A 401 -42.39 -3.73 5.74
N VAL A 402 -43.53 -3.84 6.35
CA VAL A 402 -43.71 -4.40 7.68
C VAL A 402 -44.70 -5.54 7.68
N TRP A 403 -44.53 -6.50 8.58
CA TRP A 403 -45.48 -7.61 8.78
C TRP A 403 -46.74 -7.08 9.50
N VAL A 404 -47.91 -7.46 9.01
CA VAL A 404 -49.21 -7.03 9.53
C VAL A 404 -49.95 -8.17 10.22
#